data_de011429cba2c3f83ea5a17bed945254
#
_entry.id   de011429cba2c3f83ea5a17bed945254
#
_cell.length_a   1.000
_cell.length_b   1.000
_cell.length_c   1.000
_cell.angle_alpha   90.00
_cell.angle_beta   90.00
_cell.angle_gamma   90.00
#
_symmetry.space_group_name_H-M   'P 1'
#
loop_
_entity.id
_entity.type
_entity.pdbx_description
1 polymer ?
#
loop_
_entity_poly.entity_id
_entity_poly.type
_entity_poly.pdbx_seq_one_letter_code
_entity_poly.pdbx_strand_id
1 'polypeptide(L)'
;FLPITPYFVEEVIKKEQPDGFLVAFGGQTAVNCGTQLYTSGTLAKFGVKVLGTSVEAIMYTEDRDLFVKKLNEIEVKTPISQAVESMDDAVAAAYKIGFPVMIRSAYALGGMGSGICKDEAELRTLAESAFAYSSQILVEESLKGWKEIEFEVIRDKHDHCFTVVSMEHVSPLGVHTDESI
;
A
#
# COMPACT_ATOMS: atom_id res chain seq x y z
N PHE A 1 -19.95 12.29 -19.20
CA PHE A 1 -18.90 11.54 -18.50
C PHE A 1 -17.55 11.89 -19.11
N LEU A 2 -16.55 12.20 -18.25
CA LEU A 2 -15.19 12.52 -18.63
C LEU A 2 -14.22 11.50 -18.01
N PRO A 3 -13.09 11.21 -18.65
CA PRO A 3 -12.05 10.39 -18.03
C PRO A 3 -11.51 11.03 -16.72
N ILE A 4 -11.20 10.20 -15.73
CA ILE A 4 -10.58 10.66 -14.47
C ILE A 4 -9.08 10.83 -14.71
N THR A 5 -8.73 12.00 -15.28
CA THR A 5 -7.33 12.42 -15.47
C THR A 5 -7.14 13.83 -14.92
N PRO A 6 -5.91 14.21 -14.52
CA PRO A 6 -5.63 15.55 -13.99
C PRO A 6 -6.14 16.67 -14.90
N TYR A 7 -5.99 16.51 -16.21
CA TYR A 7 -6.46 17.52 -17.18
C TYR A 7 -7.97 17.75 -17.10
N PHE A 8 -8.77 16.68 -17.20
CA PHE A 8 -10.24 16.83 -17.19
C PHE A 8 -10.75 17.26 -15.81
N VAL A 9 -10.13 16.77 -14.73
CA VAL A 9 -10.51 17.20 -13.37
C VAL A 9 -10.15 18.68 -13.16
N GLU A 10 -9.01 19.17 -13.64
CA GLU A 10 -8.68 20.60 -13.61
C GLU A 10 -9.72 21.45 -14.38
N GLU A 11 -10.17 21.00 -15.55
CA GLU A 11 -11.22 21.70 -16.31
C GLU A 11 -12.56 21.74 -15.55
N VAL A 12 -12.91 20.65 -14.85
CA VAL A 12 -14.09 20.64 -13.98
C VAL A 12 -13.92 21.60 -12.80
N ILE A 13 -12.76 21.60 -12.14
CA ILE A 13 -12.46 22.53 -11.05
C ILE A 13 -12.57 24.00 -11.51
N LYS A 14 -12.04 24.33 -12.68
CA LYS A 14 -12.16 25.68 -13.27
C LYS A 14 -13.61 26.09 -13.49
N LYS A 15 -14.43 25.16 -13.97
CA LYS A 15 -15.83 25.41 -14.30
C LYS A 15 -16.71 25.50 -13.05
N GLU A 16 -16.59 24.54 -12.15
CA GLU A 16 -17.50 24.36 -11.01
C GLU A 16 -17.02 25.10 -9.75
N GLN A 17 -15.74 25.47 -9.67
CA GLN A 17 -15.10 26.19 -8.57
C GLN A 17 -15.45 25.61 -7.18
N PRO A 18 -15.20 24.32 -6.93
CA PRO A 18 -15.55 23.67 -5.66
C PRO A 18 -14.69 24.18 -4.51
N ASP A 19 -15.24 24.27 -3.31
CA ASP A 19 -14.49 24.59 -2.09
C ASP A 19 -13.60 23.45 -1.61
N GLY A 20 -13.97 22.20 -1.95
CA GLY A 20 -13.29 21.00 -1.48
C GLY A 20 -13.30 19.84 -2.47
N PHE A 21 -12.37 18.92 -2.27
CA PHE A 21 -12.15 17.77 -3.12
C PHE A 21 -11.93 16.50 -2.28
N LEU A 22 -12.76 15.49 -2.48
CA LEU A 22 -12.66 14.17 -1.84
C LEU A 22 -11.79 13.25 -2.70
N VAL A 23 -10.55 13.02 -2.29
CA VAL A 23 -9.57 12.23 -3.05
C VAL A 23 -9.87 10.73 -2.99
N ALA A 24 -10.33 10.23 -1.84
CA ALA A 24 -10.49 8.79 -1.58
C ALA A 24 -11.78 8.17 -2.15
N PHE A 25 -12.67 8.97 -2.76
CA PHE A 25 -13.96 8.49 -3.29
C PHE A 25 -13.87 8.18 -4.79
N GLY A 26 -13.44 7.00 -5.15
CA GLY A 26 -13.36 6.56 -6.56
C GLY A 26 -12.23 5.58 -6.83
N GLY A 27 -11.77 4.89 -5.78
CA GLY A 27 -10.72 3.88 -5.83
C GLY A 27 -9.37 4.46 -6.26
N GLN A 28 -8.44 3.57 -6.63
CA GLN A 28 -7.04 3.92 -6.92
C GLN A 28 -6.88 4.95 -8.04
N THR A 29 -7.77 4.93 -9.04
CA THR A 29 -7.76 5.92 -10.12
C THR A 29 -7.99 7.33 -9.61
N ALA A 30 -8.94 7.52 -8.68
CA ALA A 30 -9.21 8.82 -8.09
C ALA A 30 -8.08 9.26 -7.15
N VAL A 31 -7.55 8.34 -6.35
CA VAL A 31 -6.40 8.58 -5.46
C VAL A 31 -5.19 9.05 -6.27
N ASN A 32 -4.83 8.34 -7.33
CA ASN A 32 -3.70 8.71 -8.20
C ASN A 32 -3.90 10.08 -8.86
N CYS A 33 -5.10 10.34 -9.38
CA CYS A 33 -5.43 11.63 -9.99
C CYS A 33 -5.38 12.77 -8.96
N GLY A 34 -5.97 12.58 -7.80
CA GLY A 34 -5.98 13.57 -6.72
C GLY A 34 -4.57 13.89 -6.19
N THR A 35 -3.74 12.87 -6.03
CA THR A 35 -2.32 13.02 -5.63
C THR A 35 -1.55 13.85 -6.67
N GLN A 36 -1.76 13.61 -7.97
CA GLN A 36 -1.13 14.39 -9.04
C GLN A 36 -1.60 15.85 -9.04
N LEU A 37 -2.90 16.09 -8.85
CA LEU A 37 -3.45 17.46 -8.76
C LEU A 37 -2.92 18.22 -7.54
N TYR A 38 -2.72 17.52 -6.43
CA TYR A 38 -2.14 18.10 -5.22
C TYR A 38 -0.65 18.44 -5.43
N THR A 39 0.14 17.47 -5.87
CA THR A 39 1.61 17.63 -6.03
C THR A 39 1.98 18.62 -7.13
N SER A 40 1.16 18.74 -8.18
CA SER A 40 1.32 19.79 -9.22
C SER A 40 0.95 21.20 -8.75
N GLY A 41 0.36 21.34 -7.55
CA GLY A 41 -0.12 22.62 -7.05
C GLY A 41 -1.46 23.07 -7.64
N THR A 42 -2.11 22.26 -8.47
CA THR A 42 -3.38 22.62 -9.11
C THR A 42 -4.48 22.91 -8.10
N LEU A 43 -4.64 22.05 -7.06
CA LEU A 43 -5.65 22.28 -6.02
C LEU A 43 -5.40 23.60 -5.28
N ALA A 44 -4.15 23.89 -4.92
CA ALA A 44 -3.76 25.14 -4.25
C ALA A 44 -4.01 26.36 -5.13
N LYS A 45 -3.71 26.27 -6.43
CA LYS A 45 -3.94 27.33 -7.43
C LYS A 45 -5.39 27.78 -7.49
N PHE A 46 -6.34 26.85 -7.34
CA PHE A 46 -7.78 27.13 -7.37
C PHE A 46 -8.42 27.26 -5.98
N GLY A 47 -7.62 27.19 -4.90
CA GLY A 47 -8.12 27.32 -3.53
C GLY A 47 -8.94 26.11 -3.06
N VAL A 48 -8.81 24.97 -3.73
CA VAL A 48 -9.58 23.76 -3.43
C VAL A 48 -8.95 23.02 -2.25
N LYS A 49 -9.69 22.78 -1.20
CA LYS A 49 -9.23 22.04 -0.01
C LYS A 49 -9.40 20.54 -0.20
N VAL A 50 -8.40 19.76 0.19
CA VAL A 50 -8.57 18.30 0.30
C VAL A 50 -9.41 18.00 1.53
N LEU A 51 -10.47 17.21 1.34
CA LEU A 51 -11.37 16.74 2.38
C LEU A 51 -11.14 15.25 2.64
N GLY A 52 -11.30 14.83 3.91
CA GLY A 52 -10.99 13.47 4.34
C GLY A 52 -9.51 13.26 4.62
N THR A 53 -8.96 12.10 4.26
CA THR A 53 -7.55 11.76 4.46
C THR A 53 -6.66 12.71 3.65
N SER A 54 -5.63 13.27 4.28
CA SER A 54 -4.70 14.18 3.59
C SER A 54 -3.89 13.45 2.52
N VAL A 55 -3.47 14.18 1.47
CA VAL A 55 -2.65 13.58 0.41
C VAL A 55 -1.31 13.10 0.93
N GLU A 56 -0.73 13.78 1.92
CA GLU A 56 0.52 13.35 2.55
C GLU A 56 0.33 12.01 3.26
N ALA A 57 -0.77 11.80 3.98
CA ALA A 57 -1.08 10.52 4.62
C ALA A 57 -1.27 9.42 3.58
N ILE A 58 -1.98 9.71 2.48
CA ILE A 58 -2.13 8.78 1.35
C ILE A 58 -0.75 8.41 0.78
N MET A 59 0.12 9.38 0.53
CA MET A 59 1.47 9.11 0.00
C MET A 59 2.29 8.22 0.95
N TYR A 60 2.20 8.43 2.27
CA TYR A 60 2.89 7.57 3.24
C TYR A 60 2.34 6.14 3.27
N THR A 61 1.05 5.94 3.05
CA THR A 61 0.44 4.60 3.07
C THR A 61 0.58 3.86 1.75
N GLU A 62 0.66 4.57 0.62
CA GLU A 62 0.87 3.99 -0.71
C GLU A 62 2.34 3.59 -0.95
N ASP A 63 3.30 4.32 -0.36
CA ASP A 63 4.72 4.02 -0.45
C ASP A 63 5.14 3.14 0.73
N ARG A 64 5.52 1.89 0.42
CA ARG A 64 5.86 0.89 1.43
C ARG A 64 7.06 1.29 2.30
N ASP A 65 8.08 1.90 1.72
CA ASP A 65 9.28 2.31 2.45
C ASP A 65 8.98 3.49 3.37
N LEU A 66 8.18 4.45 2.89
CA LEU A 66 7.73 5.57 3.70
C LEU A 66 6.81 5.09 4.82
N PHE A 67 5.92 4.13 4.54
CA PHE A 67 5.03 3.55 5.54
C PHE A 67 5.81 2.86 6.67
N VAL A 68 6.76 1.99 6.33
CA VAL A 68 7.61 1.32 7.33
C VAL A 68 8.41 2.33 8.14
N LYS A 69 8.97 3.37 7.51
CA LYS A 69 9.66 4.45 8.24
C LYS A 69 8.76 5.15 9.24
N LYS A 70 7.52 5.49 8.82
CA LYS A 70 6.53 6.13 9.71
C LYS A 70 6.11 5.24 10.86
N LEU A 71 5.92 3.95 10.64
CA LEU A 71 5.63 2.99 11.69
C LEU A 71 6.80 2.83 12.69
N ASN A 72 8.03 2.84 12.18
CA ASN A 72 9.22 2.80 13.05
C ASN A 72 9.37 4.06 13.91
N GLU A 73 8.97 5.25 13.43
CA GLU A 73 8.98 6.49 14.22
C GLU A 73 8.08 6.41 15.47
N ILE A 74 7.05 5.58 15.42
CA ILE A 74 6.10 5.34 16.53
C ILE A 74 6.27 3.96 17.18
N GLU A 75 7.41 3.29 16.93
CA GLU A 75 7.77 1.99 17.50
C GLU A 75 6.76 0.86 17.21
N VAL A 76 5.98 0.98 16.12
CA VAL A 76 5.10 -0.10 15.66
C VAL A 76 5.90 -1.10 14.84
N LYS A 77 5.82 -2.36 15.24
CA LYS A 77 6.51 -3.47 14.55
C LYS A 77 5.89 -3.73 13.19
N THR A 78 6.77 -3.90 12.21
CA THR A 78 6.42 -4.37 10.86
C THR A 78 7.07 -5.73 10.62
N PRO A 79 6.55 -6.56 9.70
CA PRO A 79 7.25 -7.76 9.27
C PRO A 79 8.66 -7.42 8.81
N ILE A 80 9.63 -8.25 9.19
CA ILE A 80 11.00 -8.08 8.73
C ILE A 80 11.01 -8.30 7.23
N SER A 81 11.51 -7.34 6.47
CA SER A 81 11.60 -7.44 5.01
C SER A 81 12.95 -6.93 4.51
N GLN A 82 13.38 -7.50 3.40
CA GLN A 82 14.60 -7.10 2.70
C GLN A 82 14.36 -7.10 1.20
N ALA A 83 14.63 -5.96 0.55
CA ALA A 83 14.66 -5.86 -0.90
C ALA A 83 15.97 -6.48 -1.41
N VAL A 84 15.88 -7.31 -2.46
CA VAL A 84 17.01 -8.03 -3.04
C VAL A 84 16.92 -8.01 -4.57
N GLU A 85 18.09 -8.01 -5.21
CA GLU A 85 18.22 -7.92 -6.68
C GLU A 85 18.91 -9.15 -7.28
N SER A 86 19.30 -10.11 -6.44
CA SER A 86 19.92 -11.36 -6.87
C SER A 86 19.38 -12.57 -6.13
N MET A 87 19.55 -13.76 -6.73
CA MET A 87 19.16 -15.02 -6.10
C MET A 87 19.97 -15.29 -4.82
N ASP A 88 21.26 -14.96 -4.83
CA ASP A 88 22.12 -15.21 -3.68
C ASP A 88 21.74 -14.31 -2.51
N ASP A 89 21.40 -13.04 -2.78
CA ASP A 89 20.87 -12.11 -1.75
C ASP A 89 19.51 -12.58 -1.22
N ALA A 90 18.64 -13.12 -2.09
CA ALA A 90 17.34 -13.65 -1.68
C ALA A 90 17.50 -14.83 -0.70
N VAL A 91 18.41 -15.74 -1.00
CA VAL A 91 18.72 -16.87 -0.12
C VAL A 91 19.31 -16.39 1.20
N ALA A 92 20.29 -15.48 1.15
CA ALA A 92 20.90 -14.90 2.35
C ALA A 92 19.87 -14.18 3.24
N ALA A 93 18.99 -13.40 2.62
CA ALA A 93 17.89 -12.72 3.34
C ALA A 93 16.94 -13.72 4.00
N ALA A 94 16.54 -14.77 3.28
CA ALA A 94 15.64 -15.80 3.83
C ALA A 94 16.24 -16.55 5.03
N TYR A 95 17.53 -16.87 4.98
CA TYR A 95 18.20 -17.48 6.15
C TYR A 95 18.32 -16.52 7.34
N LYS A 96 18.49 -15.23 7.08
CA LYS A 96 18.56 -14.21 8.13
C LYS A 96 17.18 -13.97 8.79
N ILE A 97 16.11 -13.98 7.98
CA ILE A 97 14.74 -13.79 8.44
C ILE A 97 14.23 -15.07 9.14
N GLY A 98 14.52 -16.24 8.56
CA GLY A 98 14.04 -17.54 8.99
C GLY A 98 12.81 -18.00 8.18
N PHE A 99 12.88 -19.25 7.69
CA PHE A 99 11.75 -19.87 6.98
C PHE A 99 10.57 -20.19 7.93
N PRO A 100 9.31 -20.10 7.46
CA PRO A 100 8.91 -19.74 6.09
C PRO A 100 9.02 -18.24 5.82
N VAL A 101 9.34 -17.87 4.58
CA VAL A 101 9.36 -16.48 4.11
C VAL A 101 8.33 -16.24 3.03
N MET A 102 7.91 -14.97 2.87
CA MET A 102 7.08 -14.52 1.77
C MET A 102 7.97 -13.85 0.72
N ILE A 103 7.79 -14.19 -0.54
CA ILE A 103 8.34 -13.41 -1.66
C ILE A 103 7.24 -12.52 -2.23
N ARG A 104 7.59 -11.27 -2.53
CA ARG A 104 6.73 -10.33 -3.27
C ARG A 104 7.53 -9.68 -4.39
N SER A 105 6.99 -9.73 -5.59
CA SER A 105 7.49 -8.93 -6.70
C SER A 105 7.09 -7.47 -6.51
N ALA A 106 8.03 -6.54 -6.71
CA ALA A 106 7.80 -5.11 -6.47
C ALA A 106 6.73 -4.49 -7.40
N TYR A 107 6.50 -5.10 -8.58
CA TYR A 107 5.64 -4.52 -9.62
C TYR A 107 4.65 -5.51 -10.25
N ALA A 108 4.39 -6.67 -9.63
CA ALA A 108 3.49 -7.65 -10.19
C ALA A 108 2.02 -7.30 -9.93
N LEU A 109 1.30 -7.02 -11.00
CA LEU A 109 -0.16 -7.00 -11.00
C LEU A 109 -0.71 -8.43 -10.85
N GLY A 110 -1.65 -8.64 -9.93
CA GLY A 110 -2.34 -9.91 -9.79
C GLY A 110 -1.59 -11.01 -9.04
N GLY A 111 -0.56 -10.68 -8.25
CA GLY A 111 0.13 -11.65 -7.37
C GLY A 111 1.07 -12.62 -8.08
N MET A 112 1.37 -12.45 -9.37
CA MET A 112 2.35 -13.25 -10.09
C MET A 112 3.74 -13.05 -9.48
N GLY A 113 4.46 -14.15 -9.20
CA GLY A 113 5.78 -14.11 -8.57
C GLY A 113 5.76 -13.79 -7.08
N SER A 114 4.60 -13.90 -6.41
CA SER A 114 4.45 -13.74 -4.96
C SER A 114 3.97 -15.04 -4.33
N GLY A 115 4.47 -15.37 -3.13
CA GLY A 115 4.06 -16.57 -2.43
C GLY A 115 4.91 -16.87 -1.20
N ILE A 116 4.46 -17.86 -0.44
CA ILE A 116 5.16 -18.34 0.77
C ILE A 116 6.08 -19.48 0.39
N CYS A 117 7.34 -19.38 0.80
CA CYS A 117 8.37 -20.39 0.63
C CYS A 117 8.69 -21.02 1.99
N LYS A 118 8.59 -22.32 2.08
CA LYS A 118 8.85 -23.08 3.33
C LYS A 118 10.32 -23.40 3.50
N ASP A 119 11.06 -23.44 2.39
CA ASP A 119 12.46 -23.79 2.32
C ASP A 119 13.17 -23.10 1.15
N GLU A 120 14.48 -23.31 1.03
CA GLU A 120 15.31 -22.72 -0.02
C GLU A 120 14.91 -23.20 -1.42
N ALA A 121 14.44 -24.43 -1.58
CA ALA A 121 14.09 -24.97 -2.90
C ALA A 121 12.84 -24.27 -3.45
N GLU A 122 11.80 -24.09 -2.61
CA GLU A 122 10.62 -23.32 -2.97
C GLU A 122 10.98 -21.84 -3.22
N LEU A 123 11.88 -21.26 -2.41
CA LEU A 123 12.36 -19.90 -2.57
C LEU A 123 13.03 -19.69 -3.92
N ARG A 124 13.98 -20.56 -4.30
CA ARG A 124 14.69 -20.44 -5.58
C ARG A 124 13.74 -20.52 -6.76
N THR A 125 12.80 -21.47 -6.73
CA THR A 125 11.80 -21.63 -7.80
C THR A 125 10.93 -20.39 -7.97
N LEU A 126 10.44 -19.86 -6.86
CA LEU A 126 9.55 -18.69 -6.89
C LEU A 126 10.31 -17.40 -7.22
N ALA A 127 11.51 -17.22 -6.65
CA ALA A 127 12.36 -16.07 -6.92
C ALA A 127 12.83 -16.01 -8.37
N GLU A 128 13.15 -17.14 -9.00
CA GLU A 128 13.48 -17.21 -10.44
C GLU A 128 12.32 -16.69 -11.28
N SER A 129 11.10 -17.13 -10.97
CA SER A 129 9.89 -16.64 -11.63
C SER A 129 9.68 -15.14 -11.39
N ALA A 130 9.88 -14.65 -10.17
CA ALA A 130 9.70 -13.25 -9.82
C ALA A 130 10.74 -12.33 -10.50
N PHE A 131 12.00 -12.74 -10.55
CA PHE A 131 13.08 -12.01 -11.24
C PHE A 131 12.92 -11.98 -12.77
N ALA A 132 12.14 -12.88 -13.36
CA ALA A 132 11.82 -12.80 -14.78
C ALA A 132 10.96 -11.56 -15.14
N TYR A 133 10.25 -10.99 -14.17
CA TYR A 133 9.34 -9.85 -14.37
C TYR A 133 9.76 -8.58 -13.60
N SER A 134 10.66 -8.71 -12.64
CA SER A 134 11.09 -7.60 -11.79
C SER A 134 12.59 -7.68 -11.52
N SER A 135 13.30 -6.55 -11.60
CA SER A 135 14.70 -6.47 -11.23
C SER A 135 14.93 -6.54 -9.71
N GLN A 136 13.87 -6.37 -8.92
CA GLN A 136 13.93 -6.39 -7.46
C GLN A 136 12.70 -7.13 -6.91
N ILE A 137 12.95 -7.95 -5.89
CA ILE A 137 11.91 -8.63 -5.13
C ILE A 137 12.07 -8.34 -3.64
N LEU A 138 11.00 -8.51 -2.86
CA LEU A 138 11.03 -8.45 -1.41
C LEU A 138 11.01 -9.87 -0.84
N VAL A 139 11.91 -10.14 0.10
CA VAL A 139 11.88 -11.32 0.96
C VAL A 139 11.40 -10.86 2.34
N GLU A 140 10.27 -11.37 2.79
CA GLU A 140 9.58 -10.89 3.99
C GLU A 140 9.33 -12.04 4.97
N GLU A 141 9.27 -11.72 6.25
CA GLU A 141 8.77 -12.61 7.30
C GLU A 141 7.35 -13.07 6.98
N SER A 142 7.11 -14.38 7.06
CA SER A 142 5.78 -14.93 6.84
C SER A 142 4.94 -14.82 8.11
N LEU A 143 3.84 -14.10 8.02
CA LEU A 143 2.84 -14.02 9.09
C LEU A 143 1.73 -15.08 8.96
N LYS A 144 1.97 -16.16 8.23
CA LYS A 144 0.99 -17.24 8.05
C LYS A 144 0.53 -17.78 9.41
N GLY A 145 -0.78 -17.80 9.61
CA GLY A 145 -1.40 -18.26 10.86
C GLY A 145 -1.62 -17.15 11.90
N TRP A 146 -1.22 -15.93 11.58
CA TRP A 146 -1.62 -14.77 12.38
C TRP A 146 -3.05 -14.38 12.08
N LYS A 147 -3.70 -13.73 13.05
CA LYS A 147 -4.98 -13.08 12.84
C LYS A 147 -4.78 -11.73 12.15
N GLU A 148 -5.66 -11.43 11.20
CA GLU A 148 -5.74 -10.12 10.58
C GLU A 148 -6.94 -9.38 11.19
N ILE A 149 -6.65 -8.23 11.80
CA ILE A 149 -7.66 -7.38 12.44
C ILE A 149 -7.56 -6.00 11.83
N GLU A 150 -8.67 -5.52 11.30
CA GLU A 150 -8.82 -4.20 10.73
C GLU A 150 -9.56 -3.27 11.69
N PHE A 151 -9.16 -2.02 11.72
CA PHE A 151 -9.82 -0.97 12.50
C PHE A 151 -10.24 0.16 11.57
N GLU A 152 -11.54 0.48 11.59
CA GLU A 152 -12.03 1.70 10.97
C GLU A 152 -11.88 2.87 11.94
N VAL A 153 -11.08 3.87 11.54
CA VAL A 153 -10.74 4.99 12.39
C VAL A 153 -11.10 6.30 11.71
N ILE A 154 -11.79 7.16 12.44
CA ILE A 154 -12.11 8.53 12.01
C ILE A 154 -11.35 9.50 12.90
N ARG A 155 -10.74 10.53 12.29
CA ARG A 155 -10.07 11.63 12.98
C ARG A 155 -10.56 12.96 12.42
N ASP A 156 -10.99 13.86 13.29
CA ASP A 156 -11.47 15.18 12.89
C ASP A 156 -10.33 16.22 12.86
N LYS A 157 -10.64 17.42 12.38
CA LYS A 157 -9.69 18.54 12.31
C LYS A 157 -9.22 19.08 13.67
N HIS A 158 -9.86 18.67 14.76
CA HIS A 158 -9.53 19.06 16.14
C HIS A 158 -8.75 17.97 16.87
N ASP A 159 -8.32 16.93 16.13
CA ASP A 159 -7.54 15.81 16.64
C ASP A 159 -8.32 14.82 17.52
N HIS A 160 -9.65 14.85 17.45
CA HIS A 160 -10.46 13.82 18.07
C HIS A 160 -10.38 12.56 17.20
N CYS A 161 -9.87 11.48 17.79
CA CYS A 161 -9.72 10.19 17.16
C CYS A 161 -10.75 9.21 17.72
N PHE A 162 -11.45 8.52 16.82
CA PHE A 162 -12.51 7.61 17.18
C PHE A 162 -12.41 6.32 16.36
N THR A 163 -12.33 5.17 17.03
CA THR A 163 -12.43 3.86 16.40
C THR A 163 -13.90 3.49 16.27
N VAL A 164 -14.37 3.38 15.04
CA VAL A 164 -15.78 3.07 14.72
C VAL A 164 -16.06 1.59 14.99
N VAL A 165 -15.19 0.72 14.47
CA VAL A 165 -15.34 -0.73 14.54
C VAL A 165 -13.97 -1.39 14.42
N SER A 166 -13.84 -2.59 14.99
CA SER A 166 -12.78 -3.53 14.70
C SER A 166 -13.39 -4.77 14.05
N MET A 167 -12.75 -5.28 13.02
CA MET A 167 -13.20 -6.44 12.24
C MET A 167 -12.08 -7.46 12.18
N GLU A 168 -12.42 -8.75 12.38
CA GLU A 168 -11.49 -9.86 12.13
C GLU A 168 -11.73 -10.40 10.72
N HIS A 169 -10.68 -10.53 9.92
CA HIS A 169 -10.77 -11.16 8.61
C HIS A 169 -10.85 -12.67 8.75
N VAL A 170 -11.85 -13.28 8.11
CA VAL A 170 -12.09 -14.74 8.17
C VAL A 170 -11.11 -15.49 7.27
N SER A 171 -10.69 -14.87 6.17
CA SER A 171 -9.73 -15.45 5.24
C SER A 171 -8.32 -15.48 5.83
N PRO A 172 -7.51 -16.51 5.51
CA PRO A 172 -6.12 -16.53 5.95
C PRO A 172 -5.33 -15.31 5.47
N LEU A 173 -4.46 -14.80 6.34
CA LEU A 173 -3.59 -13.66 6.04
C LEU A 173 -2.85 -13.86 4.70
N GLY A 174 -2.90 -12.84 3.83
CA GLY A 174 -2.25 -12.84 2.51
C GLY A 174 -3.11 -13.40 1.36
N VAL A 175 -4.33 -13.83 1.64
CA VAL A 175 -5.36 -14.07 0.63
C VAL A 175 -6.21 -12.79 0.52
N HIS A 176 -6.81 -12.50 -0.64
CA HIS A 176 -7.74 -11.37 -0.77
C HIS A 176 -8.80 -11.44 0.33
N THR A 177 -8.93 -10.36 1.07
CA THR A 177 -9.86 -10.24 2.19
C THR A 177 -11.23 -9.85 1.66
N ASP A 178 -12.07 -10.84 1.41
CA ASP A 178 -13.42 -10.61 0.89
C ASP A 178 -14.49 -10.63 1.98
N GLU A 179 -14.18 -11.21 3.15
CA GLU A 179 -15.15 -11.39 4.25
C GLU A 179 -14.55 -11.01 5.60
N SER A 180 -15.20 -10.07 6.28
CA SER A 180 -14.87 -9.62 7.65
C SER A 180 -16.07 -9.80 8.59
N ILE A 181 -15.83 -10.09 9.85
CA ILE A 181 -16.83 -10.18 10.93
C ILE A 181 -16.47 -9.29 12.11
#